data_5ea015c4fb9a95d57346840cd645f3a7
#
_entry.id   5ea015c4fb9a95d57346840cd645f3a7
#
_cell.length_a   1.000
_cell.length_b   1.000
_cell.length_c   1.000
_cell.angle_alpha   90.00
_cell.angle_beta   90.00
_cell.angle_gamma   90.00
#
_symmetry.space_group_name_H-M   'P 1'
#
loop_
_entity.id
_entity.type
_entity.pdbx_description
1 polymer ?
#
loop_
_entity_poly.entity_id
_entity_poly.type
_entity_poly.pdbx_seq_one_letter_code
_entity_poly.pdbx_strand_id
1 'polypeptide(L)'
;MIRRYAEENYNLIILAGSQFEEVVSSVSGDYPKVDFCILNGRSASGKNTFSVYPKEEEASHLAGIIGGNLTKTGVFGIIAGYPNEAMETLLDQYEKDVRQLAADRKLPSATVLRAYANSWEDEELGKEIANQMIEKGADVLFIYANKVGNGCIEAAKENGVKVIGFSENQNDLAPGTVAASIKFDFGKIYSWILDHYMDGKLNGNEVYGVGIEEEIFIPIFTDEVPKEVQQTVEDNMK
;
A
#
# COMPACT_ATOMS: atom_id res chain seq x y z
N MET A 1 -7.77 23.30 -13.83
CA MET A 1 -8.15 21.97 -14.41
C MET A 1 -9.50 21.52 -13.87
N ILE A 2 -9.72 21.34 -12.57
CA ILE A 2 -10.97 20.82 -11.94
C ILE A 2 -12.18 21.64 -12.39
N ARG A 3 -12.15 23.00 -12.28
CA ARG A 3 -13.23 23.88 -12.72
C ARG A 3 -13.62 23.66 -14.19
N ARG A 4 -12.63 23.47 -15.07
CA ARG A 4 -12.90 23.22 -16.49
C ARG A 4 -13.73 21.96 -16.71
N TYR A 5 -13.40 20.84 -16.04
CA TYR A 5 -14.19 19.62 -16.14
C TYR A 5 -15.61 19.81 -15.56
N ALA A 6 -15.75 20.56 -14.47
CA ALA A 6 -17.06 20.86 -13.91
C ALA A 6 -17.92 21.74 -14.84
N GLU A 7 -17.32 22.62 -15.64
CA GLU A 7 -17.97 23.45 -16.66
C GLU A 7 -18.31 22.65 -17.94
N GLU A 8 -17.62 21.52 -18.19
CA GLU A 8 -17.87 20.63 -19.33
C GLU A 8 -19.02 19.63 -19.10
N ASN A 9 -19.80 19.80 -18.03
CA ASN A 9 -20.98 19.00 -17.67
C ASN A 9 -20.73 17.52 -17.39
N TYR A 10 -19.57 17.18 -16.82
CA TYR A 10 -19.36 15.86 -16.22
C TYR A 10 -20.24 15.72 -14.97
N ASN A 11 -20.85 14.55 -14.78
CA ASN A 11 -21.65 14.27 -13.59
C ASN A 11 -20.77 13.89 -12.38
N LEU A 12 -19.67 13.18 -12.64
CA LEU A 12 -18.70 12.73 -11.65
C LEU A 12 -17.29 13.07 -12.11
N ILE A 13 -16.49 13.64 -11.21
CA ILE A 13 -15.06 13.90 -11.42
C ILE A 13 -14.29 13.15 -10.34
N ILE A 14 -13.45 12.20 -10.76
CA ILE A 14 -12.60 11.44 -9.85
C ILE A 14 -11.19 12.04 -9.86
N LEU A 15 -10.68 12.39 -8.69
CA LEU A 15 -9.35 12.96 -8.49
C LEU A 15 -8.50 11.97 -7.69
N ALA A 16 -7.42 11.49 -8.29
CA ALA A 16 -6.56 10.48 -7.68
C ALA A 16 -5.47 11.12 -6.81
N GLY A 17 -5.68 11.08 -5.51
CA GLY A 17 -4.72 11.53 -4.49
C GLY A 17 -5.31 12.48 -3.46
N SER A 18 -4.91 12.31 -2.20
CA SER A 18 -5.33 13.13 -1.07
C SER A 18 -4.94 14.61 -1.19
N GLN A 19 -3.93 14.94 -1.99
CA GLN A 19 -3.54 16.34 -2.28
C GLN A 19 -4.66 17.15 -2.93
N PHE A 20 -5.72 16.53 -3.42
CA PHE A 20 -6.87 17.23 -3.99
C PHE A 20 -7.96 17.57 -2.97
N GLU A 21 -7.90 17.10 -1.73
CA GLU A 21 -8.94 17.32 -0.71
C GLU A 21 -9.25 18.80 -0.48
N GLU A 22 -8.22 19.60 -0.24
CA GLU A 22 -8.39 21.03 0.03
C GLU A 22 -8.96 21.78 -1.19
N VAL A 23 -8.43 21.51 -2.38
CA VAL A 23 -8.90 22.19 -3.59
C VAL A 23 -10.33 21.79 -3.96
N VAL A 24 -10.71 20.52 -3.78
CA VAL A 24 -12.07 20.05 -4.02
C VAL A 24 -13.03 20.69 -3.03
N SER A 25 -12.67 20.74 -1.74
CA SER A 25 -13.48 21.42 -0.72
C SER A 25 -13.75 22.89 -1.05
N SER A 26 -12.78 23.59 -1.66
CA SER A 26 -12.92 25.00 -2.05
C SER A 26 -13.74 25.22 -3.34
N VAL A 27 -13.88 24.18 -4.18
CA VAL A 27 -14.47 24.30 -5.53
C VAL A 27 -15.86 23.67 -5.62
N SER A 28 -16.11 22.58 -4.90
CA SER A 28 -17.31 21.74 -5.07
C SER A 28 -18.62 22.50 -4.86
N GLY A 29 -18.64 23.47 -3.94
CA GLY A 29 -19.82 24.31 -3.66
C GLY A 29 -20.25 25.18 -4.84
N ASP A 30 -19.36 25.55 -5.75
CA ASP A 30 -19.65 26.33 -6.95
C ASP A 30 -20.36 25.48 -8.04
N TYR A 31 -20.27 24.14 -7.93
CA TYR A 31 -20.78 23.19 -8.93
C TYR A 31 -21.72 22.13 -8.31
N PRO A 32 -22.87 22.53 -7.77
CA PRO A 32 -23.73 21.64 -6.97
C PRO A 32 -24.40 20.50 -7.78
N LYS A 33 -24.21 20.47 -9.10
CA LYS A 33 -24.71 19.40 -9.99
C LYS A 33 -23.63 18.39 -10.41
N VAL A 34 -22.40 18.59 -9.96
CA VAL A 34 -21.23 17.75 -10.23
C VAL A 34 -20.79 17.10 -8.95
N ASP A 35 -20.64 15.80 -8.93
CA ASP A 35 -20.09 15.08 -7.81
C ASP A 35 -18.57 14.92 -7.95
N PHE A 36 -17.88 15.00 -6.82
CA PHE A 36 -16.43 14.90 -6.74
C PHE A 36 -16.03 13.71 -5.86
N CYS A 37 -15.32 12.78 -6.45
CA CYS A 37 -14.71 11.65 -5.73
C CYS A 37 -13.22 11.88 -5.56
N ILE A 38 -12.72 11.81 -4.33
CA ILE A 38 -11.29 11.85 -4.05
C ILE A 38 -10.82 10.42 -3.81
N LEU A 39 -10.19 9.83 -4.83
CA LEU A 39 -9.57 8.52 -4.69
C LEU A 39 -8.29 8.64 -3.86
N ASN A 40 -8.14 7.76 -2.89
CA ASN A 40 -7.10 7.81 -1.86
C ASN A 40 -7.19 9.05 -0.94
N GLY A 41 -8.41 9.63 -0.81
CA GLY A 41 -8.72 10.67 0.16
C GLY A 41 -9.17 10.07 1.50
N ARG A 42 -8.84 10.76 2.59
CA ARG A 42 -9.24 10.40 3.96
C ARG A 42 -10.21 11.41 4.57
N SER A 43 -10.57 12.45 3.82
CA SER A 43 -11.58 13.42 4.18
C SER A 43 -12.52 13.73 3.02
N ALA A 44 -13.73 14.19 3.33
CA ALA A 44 -14.68 14.68 2.36
C ALA A 44 -15.44 15.85 2.98
N SER A 45 -15.52 16.97 2.29
CA SER A 45 -16.21 18.17 2.76
C SER A 45 -17.03 18.78 1.63
N GLY A 46 -18.35 18.68 1.75
CA GLY A 46 -19.32 19.16 0.77
C GLY A 46 -20.38 18.12 0.44
N LYS A 47 -21.61 18.59 0.16
CA LYS A 47 -22.78 17.72 -0.13
C LYS A 47 -22.61 16.85 -1.39
N ASN A 48 -21.69 17.24 -2.26
CA ASN A 48 -21.38 16.60 -3.53
C ASN A 48 -19.90 16.15 -3.59
N THR A 49 -19.29 15.89 -2.43
CA THR A 49 -17.91 15.43 -2.33
C THR A 49 -17.84 14.19 -1.44
N PHE A 50 -17.24 13.12 -1.92
CA PHE A 50 -16.96 11.90 -1.16
C PHE A 50 -15.54 11.42 -1.44
N SER A 51 -15.00 10.64 -0.55
CA SER A 51 -13.69 10.03 -0.72
C SER A 51 -13.79 8.51 -0.73
N VAL A 52 -12.94 7.86 -1.52
CA VAL A 52 -12.77 6.41 -1.53
C VAL A 52 -11.29 6.10 -1.37
N TYR A 53 -10.95 5.20 -0.46
CA TYR A 53 -9.56 4.83 -0.23
C TYR A 53 -9.38 3.31 -0.10
N PRO A 54 -8.26 2.76 -0.57
CA PRO A 54 -7.90 1.39 -0.28
C PRO A 54 -7.52 1.26 1.21
N LYS A 55 -8.04 0.23 1.87
CA LYS A 55 -7.65 -0.14 3.25
C LYS A 55 -6.27 -0.80 3.22
N GLU A 56 -5.23 0.00 3.00
CA GLU A 56 -3.86 -0.47 2.78
C GLU A 56 -3.31 -1.27 3.97
N GLU A 57 -3.86 -1.05 5.18
CA GLU A 57 -3.56 -1.83 6.37
C GLU A 57 -3.96 -3.31 6.24
N GLU A 58 -5.04 -3.63 5.49
CA GLU A 58 -5.42 -5.02 5.19
C GLU A 58 -4.41 -5.69 4.26
N ALA A 59 -3.96 -4.98 3.22
CA ALA A 59 -2.89 -5.46 2.33
C ALA A 59 -1.56 -5.63 3.09
N SER A 60 -1.27 -4.71 3.99
CA SER A 60 -0.08 -4.74 4.84
C SER A 60 -0.09 -5.94 5.79
N HIS A 61 -1.27 -6.32 6.31
CA HIS A 61 -1.45 -7.55 7.09
C HIS A 61 -1.06 -8.79 6.27
N LEU A 62 -1.52 -8.89 5.02
CA LEU A 62 -1.14 -10.00 4.13
C LEU A 62 0.39 -10.04 3.91
N ALA A 63 1.02 -8.88 3.68
CA ALA A 63 2.47 -8.76 3.56
C ALA A 63 3.19 -9.18 4.86
N GLY A 64 2.63 -8.82 6.02
CA GLY A 64 3.13 -9.18 7.34
C GLY A 64 3.12 -10.70 7.59
N ILE A 65 2.05 -11.40 7.18
CA ILE A 65 1.98 -12.87 7.22
C ILE A 65 3.13 -13.48 6.40
N ILE A 66 3.37 -12.99 5.19
CA ILE A 66 4.44 -13.48 4.32
C ILE A 66 5.80 -13.20 4.97
N GLY A 67 6.10 -11.94 5.27
CA GLY A 67 7.39 -11.52 5.82
C GLY A 67 7.73 -12.22 7.13
N GLY A 68 6.76 -12.31 8.05
CA GLY A 68 6.93 -12.98 9.35
C GLY A 68 7.20 -14.47 9.23
N ASN A 69 6.73 -15.13 8.17
CA ASN A 69 7.02 -16.55 7.92
C ASN A 69 8.34 -16.78 7.17
N LEU A 70 8.80 -15.84 6.35
CA LEU A 70 10.04 -15.98 5.58
C LEU A 70 11.31 -15.70 6.38
N THR A 71 11.25 -14.81 7.37
CA THR A 71 12.41 -14.45 8.18
C THR A 71 13.02 -15.66 8.93
N LYS A 72 14.33 -15.65 9.06
CA LYS A 72 15.13 -16.58 9.89
C LYS A 72 15.74 -15.87 11.09
N THR A 73 16.08 -14.59 10.95
CA THR A 73 16.71 -13.79 11.99
C THR A 73 15.71 -13.15 12.95
N GLY A 74 14.48 -12.88 12.48
CA GLY A 74 13.49 -12.06 13.17
C GLY A 74 13.83 -10.57 13.15
N VAL A 75 14.71 -10.14 12.22
CA VAL A 75 15.02 -8.73 11.97
C VAL A 75 14.43 -8.34 10.62
N PHE A 76 13.56 -7.34 10.61
CA PHE A 76 12.83 -6.86 9.44
C PHE A 76 13.25 -5.44 9.09
N GLY A 77 13.32 -5.13 7.81
CA GLY A 77 13.46 -3.77 7.32
C GLY A 77 12.14 -3.26 6.71
N ILE A 78 11.75 -2.03 7.04
CA ILE A 78 10.64 -1.31 6.42
C ILE A 78 11.20 -0.05 5.80
N ILE A 79 11.00 0.13 4.49
CA ILE A 79 11.45 1.31 3.76
C ILE A 79 10.26 1.93 3.03
N ALA A 80 9.94 3.18 3.37
CA ALA A 80 8.83 3.92 2.80
C ALA A 80 9.28 5.27 2.22
N GLY A 81 8.45 5.88 1.37
CA GLY A 81 8.76 7.15 0.74
C GLY A 81 8.70 8.32 1.73
N TYR A 82 7.51 8.76 2.08
CA TYR A 82 7.27 9.89 3.00
C TYR A 82 6.34 9.49 4.14
N PRO A 83 6.56 10.01 5.35
CA PRO A 83 5.65 9.80 6.47
C PRO A 83 4.33 10.56 6.25
N ASN A 84 3.21 9.89 6.48
CA ASN A 84 1.88 10.48 6.62
C ASN A 84 1.00 9.48 7.38
N GLU A 85 -0.17 9.91 7.85
CA GLU A 85 -1.04 9.09 8.70
C GLU A 85 -1.43 7.74 8.06
N ALA A 86 -1.76 7.73 6.76
CA ALA A 86 -2.10 6.50 6.06
C ALA A 86 -0.90 5.55 5.97
N MET A 87 0.29 6.09 5.65
CA MET A 87 1.54 5.33 5.62
C MET A 87 1.87 4.75 7.00
N GLU A 88 1.78 5.55 8.06
CA GLU A 88 2.03 5.06 9.42
C GLU A 88 1.09 3.90 9.79
N THR A 89 -0.22 4.03 9.51
CA THR A 89 -1.22 3.00 9.80
C THR A 89 -0.88 1.67 9.14
N LEU A 90 -0.53 1.67 7.87
CA LEU A 90 -0.19 0.44 7.16
C LEU A 90 1.14 -0.16 7.64
N LEU A 91 2.16 0.68 7.90
CA LEU A 91 3.46 0.18 8.39
C LEU A 91 3.37 -0.35 9.83
N ASP A 92 2.54 0.25 10.68
CA ASP A 92 2.27 -0.24 12.04
C ASP A 92 1.57 -1.60 12.01
N GLN A 93 0.67 -1.82 11.06
CA GLN A 93 0.04 -3.14 10.90
C GLN A 93 1.08 -4.20 10.50
N TYR A 94 1.93 -3.92 9.50
CA TYR A 94 3.02 -4.83 9.13
C TYR A 94 3.93 -5.13 10.31
N GLU A 95 4.40 -4.11 11.01
CA GLU A 95 5.29 -4.23 12.17
C GLU A 95 4.68 -5.10 13.26
N LYS A 96 3.40 -4.88 13.58
CA LYS A 96 2.65 -5.68 14.55
C LYS A 96 2.65 -7.15 14.17
N ASP A 97 2.33 -7.47 12.92
CA ASP A 97 2.19 -8.85 12.45
C ASP A 97 3.52 -9.58 12.44
N VAL A 98 4.58 -8.97 11.91
CA VAL A 98 5.90 -9.62 11.88
C VAL A 98 6.50 -9.82 13.27
N ARG A 99 6.26 -8.88 14.21
CA ARG A 99 6.68 -9.04 15.61
C ARG A 99 5.94 -10.18 16.28
N GLN A 100 4.63 -10.29 16.08
CA GLN A 100 3.83 -11.37 16.65
C GLN A 100 4.28 -12.72 16.10
N LEU A 101 4.43 -12.85 14.77
CA LEU A 101 4.89 -14.09 14.14
C LEU A 101 6.31 -14.48 14.57
N ALA A 102 7.22 -13.52 14.70
CA ALA A 102 8.57 -13.78 15.19
C ALA A 102 8.55 -14.34 16.64
N ALA A 103 7.69 -13.77 17.50
CA ALA A 103 7.51 -14.25 18.87
C ALA A 103 6.91 -15.65 18.91
N ASP A 104 5.84 -15.91 18.14
CA ASP A 104 5.16 -17.21 18.07
C ASP A 104 6.08 -18.32 17.56
N ARG A 105 6.94 -18.00 16.60
CA ARG A 105 7.97 -18.89 16.05
C ARG A 105 9.20 -18.99 16.96
N LYS A 106 9.26 -18.23 18.06
CA LYS A 106 10.39 -18.17 19.00
C LYS A 106 11.73 -17.88 18.31
N LEU A 107 11.70 -16.92 17.39
CA LEU A 107 12.92 -16.47 16.69
C LEU A 107 13.88 -15.73 17.64
N PRO A 108 15.17 -15.62 17.28
CA PRO A 108 16.17 -14.95 18.11
C PRO A 108 15.88 -13.46 18.34
N SER A 109 15.10 -12.84 17.46
CA SER A 109 14.73 -11.43 17.51
C SER A 109 13.28 -11.23 17.02
N ALA A 110 12.71 -10.06 17.35
CA ALA A 110 11.49 -9.51 16.80
C ALA A 110 11.71 -8.00 16.55
N THR A 111 12.83 -7.68 15.89
CA THR A 111 13.27 -6.30 15.65
C THR A 111 12.79 -5.80 14.30
N VAL A 112 12.16 -4.63 14.29
CA VAL A 112 11.79 -3.93 13.06
C VAL A 112 12.60 -2.65 12.94
N LEU A 113 13.28 -2.50 11.81
CA LEU A 113 14.03 -1.31 11.42
C LEU A 113 13.18 -0.55 10.42
N ARG A 114 12.74 0.67 10.76
CA ARG A 114 11.90 1.49 9.89
C ARG A 114 12.66 2.74 9.43
N ALA A 115 12.56 3.08 8.16
CA ALA A 115 13.10 4.30 7.59
C ALA A 115 12.18 4.90 6.53
N TYR A 116 12.16 6.24 6.47
CA TYR A 116 11.58 7.02 5.39
C TYR A 116 12.69 7.62 4.54
N ALA A 117 12.63 7.37 3.24
CA ALA A 117 13.61 7.93 2.30
C ALA A 117 13.42 9.44 2.09
N ASN A 118 12.24 9.98 2.42
CA ASN A 118 11.84 11.35 2.07
C ASN A 118 12.04 11.66 0.58
N SER A 119 11.88 10.64 -0.25
CA SER A 119 11.95 10.66 -1.70
C SER A 119 11.08 9.55 -2.29
N TRP A 120 10.62 9.72 -3.54
CA TRP A 120 10.01 8.66 -4.33
C TRP A 120 10.92 8.21 -5.48
N GLU A 121 12.01 8.96 -5.77
CA GLU A 121 12.78 8.85 -7.01
C GLU A 121 14.25 8.43 -6.80
N ASP A 122 14.81 8.58 -5.59
CA ASP A 122 16.23 8.40 -5.30
C ASP A 122 16.57 6.93 -5.05
N GLU A 123 16.96 6.21 -6.11
CA GLU A 123 17.32 4.79 -6.05
C GLU A 123 18.60 4.54 -5.23
N GLU A 124 19.60 5.43 -5.33
CA GLU A 124 20.87 5.30 -4.58
C GLU A 124 20.64 5.38 -3.07
N LEU A 125 19.80 6.33 -2.65
CA LEU A 125 19.41 6.44 -1.25
C LEU A 125 18.64 5.19 -0.79
N GLY A 126 17.76 4.63 -1.63
CA GLY A 126 17.06 3.38 -1.35
C GLY A 126 18.04 2.23 -1.10
N LYS A 127 19.05 2.09 -1.96
CA LYS A 127 20.11 1.09 -1.83
C LYS A 127 20.92 1.26 -0.54
N GLU A 128 21.27 2.50 -0.19
CA GLU A 128 22.00 2.82 1.04
C GLU A 128 21.20 2.43 2.28
N ILE A 129 19.92 2.85 2.36
CA ILE A 129 19.04 2.53 3.49
C ILE A 129 18.88 1.01 3.65
N ALA A 130 18.64 0.30 2.56
CA ALA A 130 18.49 -1.15 2.59
C ALA A 130 19.78 -1.84 3.08
N ASN A 131 20.94 -1.45 2.58
CA ASN A 131 22.23 -2.00 3.04
C ASN A 131 22.45 -1.79 4.54
N GLN A 132 22.15 -0.60 5.08
CA GLN A 132 22.24 -0.33 6.51
C GLN A 132 21.32 -1.22 7.36
N MET A 133 20.15 -1.57 6.86
CA MET A 133 19.24 -2.50 7.54
C MET A 133 19.74 -3.95 7.46
N ILE A 134 20.26 -4.35 6.32
CA ILE A 134 20.84 -5.70 6.09
C ILE A 134 22.07 -5.90 6.98
N GLU A 135 22.96 -4.92 7.10
CA GLU A 135 24.10 -4.94 8.02
C GLU A 135 23.70 -5.12 9.48
N LYS A 136 22.49 -4.65 9.85
CA LYS A 136 21.91 -4.84 11.19
C LYS A 136 21.15 -6.17 11.33
N GLY A 137 21.22 -7.04 10.31
CA GLY A 137 20.67 -8.39 10.33
C GLY A 137 19.29 -8.55 9.74
N ALA A 138 18.72 -7.53 9.08
CA ALA A 138 17.45 -7.67 8.37
C ALA A 138 17.60 -8.69 7.24
N ASP A 139 16.73 -9.71 7.22
CA ASP A 139 16.71 -10.75 6.20
C ASP A 139 15.40 -10.77 5.39
N VAL A 140 14.46 -9.87 5.73
CA VAL A 140 13.25 -9.57 4.98
C VAL A 140 13.04 -8.06 4.96
N LEU A 141 12.82 -7.50 3.76
CA LEU A 141 12.50 -6.09 3.55
C LEU A 141 11.07 -5.94 3.02
N PHE A 142 10.31 -5.03 3.62
CA PHE A 142 9.02 -4.56 3.14
C PHE A 142 9.19 -3.15 2.57
N ILE A 143 8.83 -2.97 1.29
CA ILE A 143 9.18 -1.75 0.56
C ILE A 143 7.92 -1.10 -0.02
N TYR A 144 7.68 0.17 0.34
CA TYR A 144 6.63 1.01 -0.24
C TYR A 144 7.18 2.41 -0.58
N ALA A 145 7.99 2.49 -1.63
CA ALA A 145 8.78 3.69 -1.92
C ALA A 145 9.06 3.96 -3.43
N ASN A 146 8.19 3.56 -4.35
CA ASN A 146 8.33 3.78 -5.80
C ASN A 146 9.76 3.44 -6.31
N LYS A 147 10.45 4.37 -7.02
CA LYS A 147 11.81 4.12 -7.57
C LYS A 147 12.89 3.93 -6.50
N VAL A 148 12.74 4.57 -5.34
CA VAL A 148 13.60 4.27 -4.17
C VAL A 148 13.60 2.76 -3.91
N GLY A 149 12.45 2.10 -4.09
CA GLY A 149 12.29 0.66 -3.95
C GLY A 149 13.16 -0.17 -4.90
N ASN A 150 13.49 0.33 -6.09
CA ASN A 150 14.39 -0.37 -7.02
C ASN A 150 15.79 -0.54 -6.40
N GLY A 151 16.32 0.54 -5.81
CA GLY A 151 17.59 0.49 -5.10
C GLY A 151 17.58 -0.47 -3.91
N CYS A 152 16.45 -0.50 -3.16
CA CYS A 152 16.28 -1.44 -2.06
C CYS A 152 16.28 -2.90 -2.56
N ILE A 153 15.61 -3.18 -3.68
CA ILE A 153 15.56 -4.52 -4.31
C ILE A 153 16.95 -4.93 -4.80
N GLU A 154 17.72 -3.98 -5.38
CA GLU A 154 19.10 -4.24 -5.81
C GLU A 154 19.98 -4.63 -4.60
N ALA A 155 19.93 -3.86 -3.52
CA ALA A 155 20.67 -4.19 -2.28
C ALA A 155 20.27 -5.56 -1.73
N ALA A 156 18.97 -5.86 -1.68
CA ALA A 156 18.47 -7.15 -1.22
C ALA A 156 18.99 -8.31 -2.10
N LYS A 157 19.01 -8.13 -3.43
CA LYS A 157 19.53 -9.11 -4.39
C LYS A 157 21.02 -9.38 -4.17
N GLU A 158 21.83 -8.33 -4.00
CA GLU A 158 23.27 -8.45 -3.77
C GLU A 158 23.60 -9.19 -2.47
N ASN A 159 22.72 -9.09 -1.47
CA ASN A 159 22.92 -9.68 -0.13
C ASN A 159 22.10 -10.95 0.13
N GLY A 160 21.31 -11.43 -0.83
CA GLY A 160 20.48 -12.62 -0.68
C GLY A 160 19.32 -12.49 0.33
N VAL A 161 18.83 -11.27 0.54
CA VAL A 161 17.72 -10.92 1.43
C VAL A 161 16.40 -10.97 0.67
N LYS A 162 15.31 -11.35 1.33
CA LYS A 162 13.98 -11.40 0.71
C LYS A 162 13.30 -10.04 0.74
N VAL A 163 12.50 -9.80 -0.28
CA VAL A 163 11.68 -8.59 -0.43
C VAL A 163 10.21 -8.96 -0.55
N ILE A 164 9.34 -8.20 0.11
CA ILE A 164 7.91 -8.18 -0.12
C ILE A 164 7.58 -6.88 -0.86
N GLY A 165 7.11 -6.99 -2.11
CA GLY A 165 6.67 -5.89 -2.93
C GLY A 165 5.25 -5.44 -2.55
N PHE A 166 4.93 -4.16 -2.82
CA PHE A 166 3.65 -3.57 -2.42
C PHE A 166 3.11 -2.62 -3.49
N SER A 167 1.78 -2.56 -3.63
CA SER A 167 1.03 -1.78 -4.62
C SER A 167 1.07 -2.34 -6.05
N GLU A 168 2.22 -2.78 -6.55
CA GLU A 168 2.41 -3.34 -7.88
C GLU A 168 3.08 -4.73 -7.83
N ASN A 169 3.01 -5.48 -8.94
CA ASN A 169 3.78 -6.71 -9.07
C ASN A 169 5.25 -6.39 -9.35
N GLN A 170 6.11 -6.66 -8.39
CA GLN A 170 7.56 -6.43 -8.45
C GLN A 170 8.36 -7.73 -8.58
N ASN A 171 7.71 -8.89 -8.67
CA ASN A 171 8.37 -10.20 -8.65
C ASN A 171 9.43 -10.34 -9.76
N ASP A 172 9.15 -9.78 -10.95
CA ASP A 172 10.05 -9.88 -12.11
C ASP A 172 11.25 -8.94 -12.04
N LEU A 173 11.26 -7.94 -11.12
CA LEU A 173 12.40 -7.03 -10.95
C LEU A 173 13.65 -7.77 -10.41
N ALA A 174 13.44 -8.74 -9.53
CA ALA A 174 14.52 -9.56 -8.99
C ALA A 174 14.01 -10.96 -8.62
N PRO A 175 13.90 -11.88 -9.60
CA PRO A 175 13.50 -13.25 -9.36
C PRO A 175 14.36 -13.94 -8.30
N GLY A 176 13.72 -14.64 -7.35
CA GLY A 176 14.39 -15.26 -6.21
C GLY A 176 14.67 -14.31 -5.03
N THR A 177 14.61 -13.01 -5.24
CA THR A 177 14.76 -11.97 -4.21
C THR A 177 13.40 -11.42 -3.79
N VAL A 178 12.59 -10.94 -4.73
CA VAL A 178 11.21 -10.57 -4.45
C VAL A 178 10.41 -11.86 -4.30
N ALA A 179 10.05 -12.18 -3.07
CA ALA A 179 9.39 -13.43 -2.73
C ALA A 179 7.89 -13.39 -3.03
N ALA A 180 7.27 -12.24 -2.85
CA ALA A 180 5.88 -11.98 -3.17
C ALA A 180 5.63 -10.49 -3.37
N SER A 181 4.51 -10.17 -4.02
CA SER A 181 3.99 -8.80 -4.12
C SER A 181 2.51 -8.78 -3.77
N ILE A 182 2.07 -7.75 -3.03
CA ILE A 182 0.66 -7.46 -2.84
C ILE A 182 0.28 -6.37 -3.82
N LYS A 183 -0.34 -6.76 -4.94
CA LYS A 183 -0.77 -5.84 -5.99
C LYS A 183 -2.14 -5.25 -5.66
N PHE A 184 -2.34 -3.97 -5.97
CA PHE A 184 -3.63 -3.30 -5.88
C PHE A 184 -4.32 -3.30 -7.25
N ASP A 185 -5.57 -3.70 -7.29
CA ASP A 185 -6.39 -3.62 -8.49
C ASP A 185 -7.16 -2.30 -8.53
N PHE A 186 -6.49 -1.26 -9.01
CA PHE A 186 -7.13 0.05 -9.20
C PHE A 186 -8.31 0.00 -10.17
N GLY A 187 -8.31 -0.94 -11.13
CA GLY A 187 -9.45 -1.15 -12.03
C GLY A 187 -10.71 -1.54 -11.26
N LYS A 188 -10.59 -2.47 -10.30
CA LYS A 188 -11.70 -2.83 -9.40
C LYS A 188 -12.14 -1.66 -8.52
N ILE A 189 -11.21 -0.84 -8.01
CA ILE A 189 -11.58 0.35 -7.22
C ILE A 189 -12.40 1.33 -8.06
N TYR A 190 -11.97 1.63 -9.29
CA TYR A 190 -12.73 2.50 -10.18
C TYR A 190 -14.10 1.90 -10.54
N SER A 191 -14.19 0.60 -10.81
CA SER A 191 -15.45 -0.08 -11.07
C SER A 191 -16.38 -0.01 -9.86
N TRP A 192 -15.86 -0.25 -8.66
CA TRP A 192 -16.63 -0.13 -7.41
C TRP A 192 -17.20 1.28 -7.23
N ILE A 193 -16.40 2.32 -7.48
CA ILE A 193 -16.84 3.72 -7.41
C ILE A 193 -17.98 3.96 -8.39
N LEU A 194 -17.81 3.53 -9.65
CA LEU A 194 -18.82 3.78 -10.69
C LEU A 194 -20.14 3.02 -10.42
N ASP A 195 -20.05 1.75 -10.01
CA ASP A 195 -21.24 0.94 -9.72
C ASP A 195 -22.03 1.53 -8.53
N HIS A 196 -21.34 1.89 -7.44
CA HIS A 196 -21.98 2.48 -6.26
C HIS A 196 -22.50 3.91 -6.54
N TYR A 197 -21.83 4.66 -7.39
CA TYR A 197 -22.30 5.98 -7.84
C TYR A 197 -23.58 5.85 -8.67
N MET A 198 -23.61 4.95 -9.64
CA MET A 198 -24.78 4.69 -10.47
C MET A 198 -25.99 4.17 -9.68
N ASP A 199 -25.72 3.41 -8.63
CA ASP A 199 -26.74 2.88 -7.71
C ASP A 199 -27.21 3.93 -6.67
N GLY A 200 -26.63 5.13 -6.66
CA GLY A 200 -26.95 6.18 -5.69
C GLY A 200 -26.56 5.86 -4.25
N LYS A 201 -25.54 5.01 -4.04
CA LYS A 201 -25.07 4.57 -2.73
C LYS A 201 -23.97 5.45 -2.12
N LEU A 202 -23.37 6.36 -2.92
CA LEU A 202 -22.33 7.27 -2.47
C LEU A 202 -22.92 8.63 -2.10
N ASN A 203 -22.67 9.05 -0.88
CA ASN A 203 -23.22 10.28 -0.31
C ASN A 203 -22.11 11.32 -0.09
N GLY A 204 -22.44 12.60 -0.23
CA GLY A 204 -21.54 13.68 0.13
C GLY A 204 -21.20 13.67 1.61
N ASN A 205 -20.03 14.20 1.95
CA ASN A 205 -19.40 14.20 3.29
C ASN A 205 -19.03 12.80 3.84
N GLU A 206 -19.06 11.75 3.00
CA GLU A 206 -18.74 10.39 3.42
C GLU A 206 -17.36 9.95 2.90
N VAL A 207 -16.74 9.04 3.64
CA VAL A 207 -15.46 8.42 3.30
C VAL A 207 -15.63 6.91 3.30
N TYR A 208 -15.34 6.28 2.19
CA TYR A 208 -15.53 4.85 1.97
C TYR A 208 -14.19 4.12 1.88
N GLY A 209 -14.00 3.09 2.70
CA GLY A 209 -12.85 2.20 2.60
C GLY A 209 -13.20 0.97 1.75
N VAL A 210 -12.35 0.63 0.80
CA VAL A 210 -12.43 -0.60 0.00
C VAL A 210 -11.21 -1.48 0.27
N GLY A 211 -11.38 -2.78 0.35
CA GLY A 211 -10.31 -3.66 0.83
C GLY A 211 -10.41 -5.10 0.36
N ILE A 212 -10.14 -6.04 1.24
CA ILE A 212 -10.21 -7.48 0.98
C ILE A 212 -11.61 -7.90 0.55
N GLU A 213 -12.65 -7.37 1.20
CA GLU A 213 -14.05 -7.69 0.88
C GLU A 213 -14.41 -7.36 -0.58
N GLU A 214 -13.82 -6.30 -1.12
CA GLU A 214 -13.98 -5.89 -2.52
C GLU A 214 -12.94 -6.54 -3.45
N GLU A 215 -12.13 -7.44 -2.93
CA GLU A 215 -11.10 -8.19 -3.65
C GLU A 215 -10.11 -7.29 -4.43
N ILE A 216 -9.79 -6.11 -3.88
CA ILE A 216 -8.89 -5.17 -4.56
C ILE A 216 -7.41 -5.49 -4.34
N PHE A 217 -7.08 -6.39 -3.42
CA PHE A 217 -5.70 -6.82 -3.17
C PHE A 217 -5.45 -8.19 -3.77
N ILE A 218 -4.35 -8.31 -4.51
CA ILE A 218 -3.97 -9.53 -5.22
C ILE A 218 -2.57 -9.94 -4.76
N PRO A 219 -2.46 -10.94 -3.86
CA PRO A 219 -1.16 -11.51 -3.52
C PRO A 219 -0.62 -12.31 -4.72
N ILE A 220 0.62 -12.03 -5.11
CA ILE A 220 1.32 -12.71 -6.20
C ILE A 220 2.58 -13.35 -5.61
N PHE A 221 2.54 -14.66 -5.47
CA PHE A 221 3.62 -15.43 -4.86
C PHE A 221 4.63 -15.90 -5.90
N THR A 222 5.88 -16.07 -5.48
CA THR A 222 6.89 -16.84 -6.18
C THR A 222 7.10 -18.21 -5.48
N ASP A 223 7.96 -19.04 -6.01
CA ASP A 223 8.32 -20.34 -5.38
C ASP A 223 9.08 -20.17 -4.05
N GLU A 224 9.50 -18.93 -3.72
CA GLU A 224 10.15 -18.59 -2.45
C GLU A 224 9.19 -18.59 -1.26
N VAL A 225 7.88 -18.49 -1.50
CA VAL A 225 6.85 -18.52 -0.44
C VAL A 225 6.33 -19.94 -0.29
N PRO A 226 6.50 -20.60 0.87
CA PRO A 226 5.97 -21.94 1.12
C PRO A 226 4.45 -22.02 0.89
N LYS A 227 3.96 -23.16 0.38
CA LYS A 227 2.54 -23.35 0.07
C LYS A 227 1.61 -23.17 1.26
N GLU A 228 2.04 -23.58 2.45
CA GLU A 228 1.29 -23.35 3.69
C GLU A 228 1.15 -21.86 4.03
N VAL A 229 2.15 -21.05 3.71
CA VAL A 229 2.09 -19.59 3.91
C VAL A 229 1.17 -18.95 2.88
N GLN A 230 1.24 -19.39 1.60
CA GLN A 230 0.30 -18.95 0.57
C GLN A 230 -1.14 -19.22 0.99
N GLN A 231 -1.43 -20.45 1.45
CA GLN A 231 -2.76 -20.84 1.93
C GLN A 231 -3.21 -19.98 3.13
N THR A 232 -2.29 -19.68 4.06
CA THR A 232 -2.62 -18.80 5.20
C THR A 232 -3.01 -17.39 4.72
N VAL A 233 -2.30 -16.84 3.75
CA VAL A 233 -2.64 -15.53 3.16
C VAL A 233 -4.02 -15.60 2.48
N GLU A 234 -4.27 -16.62 1.65
CA GLU A 234 -5.56 -16.80 0.97
C GLU A 234 -6.73 -16.97 1.96
N ASP A 235 -6.51 -17.64 3.10
CA ASP A 235 -7.53 -17.81 4.14
C ASP A 235 -7.83 -16.49 4.87
N ASN A 236 -6.88 -15.56 4.96
CA ASN A 236 -7.07 -14.22 5.51
C ASN A 236 -7.70 -13.23 4.52
N MET A 237 -7.96 -13.65 3.29
CA MET A 237 -8.68 -12.88 2.26
C MET A 237 -10.17 -13.25 2.15
N LYS A 238 -10.68 -14.16 2.96
CA LYS A 238 -12.07 -14.62 2.99
C LYS A 238 -12.85 -13.91 4.08
#